data_47e28882be9ecd1cb27601bda2863639
#
_entry.id   47e28882be9ecd1cb27601bda2863639
#
_cell.length_a   1.000
_cell.length_b   1.000
_cell.length_c   1.000
_cell.angle_alpha   90.00
_cell.angle_beta   90.00
_cell.angle_gamma   90.00
#
_symmetry.space_group_name_H-M   'P 1'
#
loop_
_entity.id
_entity.type
_entity.pdbx_description
1 polymer ?
#
loop_
_entity_poly.entity_id
_entity_poly.type
_entity_poly.pdbx_seq_one_letter_code
_entity_poly.pdbx_strand_id
1 'polypeptide(L)'
;VTRAALRSDLAILTMSGIIDARPKVGYFYTGKSTLGMLAEEIGRICVRDVQSVPVVVPTNTSAYETIVTMFLEDVGTVFVTENGLLAGAVSRKDLLKVAMAGNDLQKMPVKVIMTPLPKIIFTTPEEPVIVAAKKIIENEVDSLPVVRNSQDTASKGYEIVGRLTKTNITRLLVELGEGKRR
;
A
#
# COMPACT_ATOMS: atom_id res chain seq x y z
N VAL A 1 7.57 29.96 -40.05
CA VAL A 1 8.32 29.01 -39.22
C VAL A 1 8.79 27.87 -40.11
N THR A 2 10.10 27.62 -40.21
CA THR A 2 10.67 26.55 -41.05
C THR A 2 10.63 25.21 -40.32
N ARG A 3 10.59 24.10 -41.09
CA ARG A 3 10.71 22.73 -40.51
C ARG A 3 11.97 22.53 -39.63
N ALA A 4 13.03 23.24 -39.96
CA ALA A 4 14.28 23.18 -39.21
C ALA A 4 14.16 23.82 -37.82
N ALA A 5 13.41 24.92 -37.70
CA ALA A 5 13.18 25.60 -36.43
C ALA A 5 12.30 24.77 -35.45
N LEU A 6 11.45 23.87 -35.97
CA LEU A 6 10.58 23.05 -35.18
C LEU A 6 11.21 21.70 -34.78
N ARG A 7 12.41 21.36 -35.28
CA ARG A 7 13.00 20.03 -35.02
C ARG A 7 13.23 19.74 -33.55
N SER A 8 13.75 20.71 -32.80
CA SER A 8 13.99 20.58 -31.36
C SER A 8 12.68 20.38 -30.60
N ASP A 9 11.65 21.17 -30.91
CA ASP A 9 10.36 21.12 -30.24
C ASP A 9 9.64 19.81 -30.54
N LEU A 10 9.67 19.36 -31.81
CA LEU A 10 9.10 18.05 -32.20
C LEU A 10 9.86 16.88 -31.57
N ALA A 11 11.19 16.98 -31.41
CA ALA A 11 11.94 15.95 -30.69
C ALA A 11 11.55 15.88 -29.21
N ILE A 12 11.42 17.04 -28.53
CA ILE A 12 10.97 17.11 -27.14
C ILE A 12 9.56 16.53 -26.99
N LEU A 13 8.63 16.92 -27.87
CA LEU A 13 7.25 16.42 -27.85
C LEU A 13 7.16 14.91 -28.14
N THR A 14 8.06 14.37 -28.98
CA THR A 14 8.14 12.93 -29.25
C THR A 14 8.74 12.19 -28.06
N MET A 15 9.81 12.72 -27.47
CA MET A 15 10.43 12.14 -26.26
C MET A 15 9.47 12.15 -25.06
N SER A 16 8.61 13.17 -24.95
CA SER A 16 7.57 13.25 -23.92
C SER A 16 6.35 12.36 -24.20
N GLY A 17 6.29 11.70 -25.37
CA GLY A 17 5.17 10.83 -25.75
C GLY A 17 3.87 11.56 -26.11
N ILE A 18 3.89 12.88 -26.23
CA ILE A 18 2.73 13.70 -26.63
C ILE A 18 2.42 13.50 -28.11
N ILE A 19 3.45 13.42 -28.93
CA ILE A 19 3.34 13.08 -30.34
C ILE A 19 4.19 11.85 -30.67
N ASP A 20 3.84 11.14 -31.72
CA ASP A 20 4.63 10.05 -32.26
C ASP A 20 5.00 10.37 -33.73
N ALA A 21 6.08 9.77 -34.24
CA ALA A 21 6.58 9.98 -35.58
C ALA A 21 6.56 8.68 -36.39
N ARG A 22 5.85 8.66 -37.52
CA ARG A 22 5.88 7.52 -38.44
C ARG A 22 6.55 7.88 -39.73
N PRO A 23 7.45 7.05 -40.27
CA PRO A 23 8.07 7.26 -41.57
C PRO A 23 6.99 7.45 -42.64
N LYS A 24 7.21 8.46 -43.51
CA LYS A 24 6.30 8.85 -44.59
C LYS A 24 4.94 9.44 -44.19
N VAL A 25 4.55 9.38 -42.94
CA VAL A 25 3.28 9.94 -42.40
C VAL A 25 3.52 11.28 -41.73
N GLY A 26 4.61 11.40 -40.96
CA GLY A 26 4.94 12.59 -40.19
C GLY A 26 4.62 12.42 -38.71
N TYR A 27 4.41 13.56 -38.04
CA TYR A 27 4.06 13.60 -36.62
C TYR A 27 2.55 13.60 -36.45
N PHE A 28 2.09 12.85 -35.47
CA PHE A 28 0.66 12.82 -35.10
C PHE A 28 0.51 12.81 -33.58
N TYR A 29 -0.58 13.40 -33.10
CA TYR A 29 -0.90 13.40 -31.68
C TYR A 29 -1.25 11.99 -31.20
N THR A 30 -0.61 11.53 -30.12
CA THR A 30 -0.78 10.15 -29.60
C THR A 30 -2.15 9.92 -28.94
N GLY A 31 -2.91 10.99 -28.69
CA GLY A 31 -4.16 10.91 -27.93
C GLY A 31 -3.95 10.75 -26.42
N LYS A 32 -2.69 10.64 -25.95
CA LYS A 32 -2.39 10.58 -24.52
C LYS A 32 -2.62 11.94 -23.89
N SER A 33 -3.63 12.03 -23.05
CA SER A 33 -3.81 13.21 -22.21
C SER A 33 -2.72 13.24 -21.12
N THR A 34 -2.39 14.41 -20.60
CA THR A 34 -1.48 14.57 -19.46
C THR A 34 -1.92 13.68 -18.26
N LEU A 35 -3.24 13.55 -18.06
CA LEU A 35 -3.83 12.64 -17.06
C LEU A 35 -3.56 11.17 -17.38
N GLY A 36 -3.60 10.77 -18.66
CA GLY A 36 -3.29 9.39 -19.06
C GLY A 36 -1.82 9.05 -18.81
N MET A 37 -0.90 9.98 -19.07
CA MET A 37 0.52 9.80 -18.76
C MET A 37 0.77 9.68 -17.25
N LEU A 38 0.12 10.54 -16.46
CA LEU A 38 0.19 10.44 -14.98
C LEU A 38 -0.38 9.12 -14.47
N ALA A 39 -1.49 8.65 -15.03
CA ALA A 39 -2.08 7.36 -14.67
C ALA A 39 -1.16 6.17 -15.00
N GLU A 40 -0.48 6.20 -16.15
CA GLU A 40 0.54 5.20 -16.50
C GLU A 40 1.72 5.22 -15.51
N GLU A 41 2.19 6.40 -15.11
CA GLU A 41 3.28 6.56 -14.15
C GLU A 41 2.90 6.01 -12.78
N ILE A 42 1.73 6.38 -12.25
CA ILE A 42 1.19 5.85 -10.99
C ILE A 42 1.02 4.33 -11.07
N GLY A 43 0.57 3.81 -12.21
CA GLY A 43 0.37 2.38 -12.42
C GLY A 43 1.65 1.52 -12.36
N ARG A 44 2.83 2.13 -12.55
CA ARG A 44 4.13 1.46 -12.45
C ARG A 44 4.67 1.36 -11.03
N ILE A 45 4.16 2.17 -10.11
CA ILE A 45 4.61 2.20 -8.72
C ILE A 45 4.05 0.98 -7.99
N CYS A 46 4.93 0.17 -7.43
CA CYS A 46 4.56 -1.02 -6.66
C CYS A 46 4.46 -0.71 -5.17
N VAL A 47 3.76 -1.56 -4.44
CA VAL A 47 3.62 -1.46 -2.97
C VAL A 47 4.97 -1.42 -2.27
N ARG A 48 5.95 -2.22 -2.70
CA ARG A 48 7.32 -2.25 -2.15
C ARG A 48 8.02 -0.89 -2.14
N ASP A 49 7.65 0.00 -3.08
CA ASP A 49 8.30 1.31 -3.24
C ASP A 49 7.80 2.34 -2.23
N VAL A 50 6.67 2.05 -1.55
CA VAL A 50 5.98 2.98 -0.65
C VAL A 50 5.63 2.40 0.71
N GLN A 51 5.77 1.09 0.91
CA GLN A 51 5.44 0.41 2.16
C GLN A 51 6.31 0.88 3.33
N SER A 52 5.78 0.75 4.53
CA SER A 52 6.48 0.98 5.79
C SER A 52 6.75 -0.33 6.52
N VAL A 53 7.61 -0.28 7.54
CA VAL A 53 7.86 -1.42 8.45
C VAL A 53 6.57 -1.82 9.16
N PRO A 54 6.21 -3.11 9.19
CA PRO A 54 5.02 -3.58 9.90
C PRO A 54 5.22 -3.57 11.41
N VAL A 55 4.14 -3.32 12.15
CA VAL A 55 4.09 -3.56 13.60
C VAL A 55 3.31 -4.83 13.83
N VAL A 56 3.94 -5.79 14.50
CA VAL A 56 3.37 -7.13 14.72
C VAL A 56 3.38 -7.51 16.20
N VAL A 57 2.39 -8.30 16.59
CA VAL A 57 2.31 -8.90 17.93
C VAL A 57 1.91 -10.37 17.82
N PRO A 58 2.37 -11.24 18.73
CA PRO A 58 1.90 -12.63 18.82
C PRO A 58 0.42 -12.72 19.18
N THR A 59 -0.24 -13.84 18.81
CA THR A 59 -1.65 -14.12 19.12
C THR A 59 -2.00 -14.10 20.60
N ASN A 60 -1.05 -14.40 21.47
CA ASN A 60 -1.21 -14.44 22.93
C ASN A 60 -0.94 -13.11 23.63
N THR A 61 -0.49 -12.08 22.93
CA THR A 61 -0.32 -10.72 23.48
C THR A 61 -1.64 -10.21 24.02
N SER A 62 -1.65 -9.56 25.20
CA SER A 62 -2.86 -8.99 25.77
C SER A 62 -3.37 -7.80 24.96
N ALA A 63 -4.66 -7.52 25.07
CA ALA A 63 -5.26 -6.32 24.47
C ALA A 63 -4.59 -5.04 25.02
N TYR A 64 -4.26 -5.03 26.32
CA TYR A 64 -3.57 -3.91 26.94
C TYR A 64 -2.17 -3.67 26.33
N GLU A 65 -1.34 -4.70 26.24
CA GLU A 65 0.00 -4.59 25.62
C GLU A 65 -0.08 -4.19 24.15
N THR A 66 -1.12 -4.65 23.43
CA THR A 66 -1.37 -4.26 22.05
C THR A 66 -1.72 -2.77 21.95
N ILE A 67 -2.51 -2.23 22.90
CA ILE A 67 -2.78 -0.79 22.99
C ILE A 67 -1.47 -0.03 23.24
N VAL A 68 -0.67 -0.46 24.20
CA VAL A 68 0.64 0.17 24.50
C VAL A 68 1.52 0.18 23.26
N THR A 69 1.62 -0.95 22.54
CA THR A 69 2.37 -1.05 21.28
C THR A 69 1.87 -0.05 20.24
N MET A 70 0.54 0.10 20.08
CA MET A 70 -0.01 1.08 19.13
C MET A 70 0.36 2.52 19.46
N PHE A 71 0.43 2.87 20.75
CA PHE A 71 0.84 4.21 21.17
C PHE A 71 2.34 4.44 21.00
N LEU A 72 3.17 3.49 21.37
CA LEU A 72 4.63 3.61 21.26
C LEU A 72 5.09 3.69 19.80
N GLU A 73 4.46 2.92 18.92
CA GLU A 73 4.79 2.84 17.49
C GLU A 73 4.00 3.86 16.63
N ASP A 74 3.14 4.65 17.24
CA ASP A 74 2.22 5.60 16.57
C ASP A 74 1.47 4.98 15.37
N VAL A 75 0.82 3.82 15.61
CA VAL A 75 0.10 3.09 14.58
C VAL A 75 -1.37 2.91 14.90
N GLY A 76 -2.21 2.87 13.85
CA GLY A 76 -3.66 2.64 13.97
C GLY A 76 -4.07 1.17 13.83
N THR A 77 -3.16 0.32 13.36
CA THR A 77 -3.39 -1.11 13.14
C THR A 77 -2.13 -1.89 13.44
N VAL A 78 -2.27 -2.99 14.15
CA VAL A 78 -1.21 -3.96 14.44
C VAL A 78 -1.60 -5.28 13.80
N PHE A 79 -0.63 -5.95 13.19
CA PHE A 79 -0.85 -7.28 12.63
C PHE A 79 -0.53 -8.35 13.67
N VAL A 80 -1.34 -9.41 13.69
CA VAL A 80 -1.20 -10.50 14.65
C VAL A 80 -0.55 -11.68 13.95
N THR A 81 0.46 -12.26 14.58
CA THR A 81 1.21 -13.38 14.03
C THR A 81 1.07 -14.62 14.91
N GLU A 82 1.04 -15.78 14.28
CA GLU A 82 1.17 -17.08 14.91
C GLU A 82 2.29 -17.85 14.23
N ASN A 83 3.28 -18.30 15.00
CA ASN A 83 4.49 -18.96 14.48
C ASN A 83 5.20 -18.15 13.36
N GLY A 84 5.22 -16.79 13.46
CA GLY A 84 5.83 -15.91 12.49
C GLY A 84 4.97 -15.62 11.24
N LEU A 85 3.82 -16.27 11.10
CA LEU A 85 2.91 -16.09 9.96
C LEU A 85 1.73 -15.19 10.32
N LEU A 86 1.16 -14.50 9.33
CA LEU A 86 -0.03 -13.66 9.49
C LEU A 86 -1.21 -14.49 9.97
N ALA A 87 -1.73 -14.17 11.15
CA ALA A 87 -2.93 -14.77 11.73
C ALA A 87 -4.12 -13.81 11.69
N GLY A 88 -3.88 -12.51 11.87
CA GLY A 88 -4.95 -11.55 12.01
C GLY A 88 -4.47 -10.09 11.95
N ALA A 89 -5.41 -9.16 12.10
CA ALA A 89 -5.16 -7.73 12.32
C ALA A 89 -6.10 -7.17 13.38
N VAL A 90 -5.62 -6.18 14.14
CA VAL A 90 -6.39 -5.45 15.15
C VAL A 90 -6.24 -3.97 14.90
N SER A 91 -7.36 -3.27 14.85
CA SER A 91 -7.42 -1.83 14.74
C SER A 91 -7.69 -1.14 16.08
N ARG A 92 -7.41 0.17 16.16
CA ARG A 92 -7.82 0.99 17.32
C ARG A 92 -9.33 0.88 17.61
N LYS A 93 -10.16 0.76 16.57
CA LYS A 93 -11.62 0.62 16.72
C LYS A 93 -12.01 -0.68 17.42
N ASP A 94 -11.30 -1.77 17.12
CA ASP A 94 -11.56 -3.08 17.73
C ASP A 94 -11.21 -3.06 19.22
N LEU A 95 -10.04 -2.50 19.57
CA LEU A 95 -9.60 -2.35 20.96
C LEU A 95 -10.52 -1.41 21.75
N LEU A 96 -10.97 -0.31 21.13
CA LEU A 96 -11.91 0.62 21.77
C LEU A 96 -13.25 -0.06 22.10
N LYS A 97 -13.81 -0.85 21.18
CA LYS A 97 -15.05 -1.60 21.41
C LYS A 97 -14.93 -2.52 22.62
N VAL A 98 -13.81 -3.24 22.73
CA VAL A 98 -13.57 -4.18 23.84
C VAL A 98 -13.37 -3.44 25.17
N ALA A 99 -12.66 -2.31 25.15
CA ALA A 99 -12.46 -1.46 26.33
C ALA A 99 -13.77 -0.87 26.85
N MET A 100 -14.63 -0.38 25.95
CA MET A 100 -15.96 0.16 26.29
C MET A 100 -16.91 -0.91 26.84
N ALA A 101 -16.73 -2.17 26.48
CA ALA A 101 -17.52 -3.27 26.99
C ALA A 101 -17.12 -3.72 28.42
N GLY A 102 -16.13 -3.05 29.04
CA GLY A 102 -15.72 -3.32 30.42
C GLY A 102 -14.90 -4.61 30.59
N ASN A 103 -14.33 -5.15 29.53
CA ASN A 103 -13.50 -6.35 29.58
C ASN A 103 -12.16 -6.10 30.28
N ASP A 104 -11.61 -7.13 30.91
CA ASP A 104 -10.25 -7.10 31.47
C ASP A 104 -9.22 -7.19 30.33
N LEU A 105 -8.74 -6.04 29.87
CA LEU A 105 -7.80 -5.94 28.76
C LEU A 105 -6.45 -6.61 29.05
N GLN A 106 -6.05 -6.75 30.30
CA GLN A 106 -4.79 -7.39 30.68
C GLN A 106 -4.84 -8.91 30.50
N LYS A 107 -6.02 -9.49 30.68
CA LYS A 107 -6.21 -10.95 30.56
C LYS A 107 -6.73 -11.38 29.20
N MET A 108 -7.19 -10.46 28.38
CA MET A 108 -7.77 -10.77 27.07
C MET A 108 -6.69 -10.88 26.01
N PRO A 109 -6.41 -12.05 25.42
CA PRO A 109 -5.44 -12.17 24.33
C PRO A 109 -5.98 -11.56 23.03
N VAL A 110 -5.10 -10.95 22.26
CA VAL A 110 -5.45 -10.22 21.03
C VAL A 110 -6.14 -11.10 19.98
N LYS A 111 -5.87 -12.39 19.96
CA LYS A 111 -6.52 -13.35 19.05
C LYS A 111 -8.05 -13.40 19.17
N VAL A 112 -8.60 -13.02 20.32
CA VAL A 112 -10.06 -13.02 20.56
C VAL A 112 -10.72 -11.81 19.88
N ILE A 113 -9.93 -10.73 19.68
CA ILE A 113 -10.41 -9.43 19.18
C ILE A 113 -10.09 -9.25 17.70
N MET A 114 -9.01 -9.87 17.23
CA MET A 114 -8.50 -9.67 15.87
C MET A 114 -9.53 -10.05 14.80
N THR A 115 -9.44 -9.41 13.66
CA THR A 115 -10.00 -9.93 12.41
C THR A 115 -9.08 -11.03 11.90
N PRO A 116 -9.49 -12.31 11.90
CA PRO A 116 -8.62 -13.41 11.50
C PRO A 116 -8.58 -13.61 9.97
N LEU A 117 -7.59 -14.39 9.49
CA LEU A 117 -7.68 -14.99 8.16
C LEU A 117 -8.88 -15.95 8.08
N PRO A 118 -9.59 -16.06 6.91
CA PRO A 118 -9.28 -15.40 5.62
C PRO A 118 -9.96 -14.03 5.44
N LYS A 119 -10.54 -13.44 6.49
CA LYS A 119 -11.28 -12.15 6.39
C LYS A 119 -10.38 -10.93 6.20
N ILE A 120 -9.07 -11.07 6.47
CA ILE A 120 -8.12 -9.98 6.27
C ILE A 120 -7.89 -9.77 4.78
N ILE A 121 -7.96 -8.49 4.38
CA ILE A 121 -7.51 -8.05 3.07
C ILE A 121 -6.02 -7.72 3.18
N PHE A 122 -5.24 -8.22 2.23
CA PHE A 122 -3.80 -8.00 2.17
C PHE A 122 -3.33 -7.62 0.77
N THR A 123 -2.08 -7.24 0.64
CA THR A 123 -1.41 -6.92 -0.62
C THR A 123 -0.04 -7.59 -0.68
N THR A 124 0.59 -7.59 -1.85
CA THR A 124 1.95 -8.11 -2.05
C THR A 124 2.90 -6.98 -2.45
N PRO A 125 4.21 -7.14 -2.26
CA PRO A 125 5.19 -6.11 -2.63
C PRO A 125 5.15 -5.72 -4.11
N GLU A 126 4.82 -6.65 -4.99
CA GLU A 126 4.82 -6.49 -6.44
C GLU A 126 3.49 -5.93 -6.99
N GLU A 127 2.46 -5.87 -6.16
CA GLU A 127 1.15 -5.33 -6.58
C GLU A 127 1.27 -3.82 -6.87
N PRO A 128 0.64 -3.29 -7.94
CA PRO A 128 0.58 -1.85 -8.18
C PRO A 128 -0.06 -1.13 -7.00
N VAL A 129 0.53 -0.02 -6.57
CA VAL A 129 0.06 0.75 -5.40
C VAL A 129 -1.39 1.21 -5.56
N ILE A 130 -1.82 1.51 -6.79
CA ILE A 130 -3.19 1.95 -7.08
C ILE A 130 -4.21 0.84 -6.81
N VAL A 131 -3.87 -0.42 -7.06
CA VAL A 131 -4.72 -1.59 -6.77
C VAL A 131 -4.85 -1.77 -5.26
N ALA A 132 -3.74 -1.69 -4.55
CA ALA A 132 -3.74 -1.77 -3.08
C ALA A 132 -4.47 -0.58 -2.44
N ALA A 133 -4.35 0.64 -2.99
CA ALA A 133 -5.12 1.82 -2.56
C ALA A 133 -6.62 1.61 -2.73
N LYS A 134 -7.04 1.01 -3.83
CA LYS A 134 -8.45 0.65 -4.08
C LYS A 134 -8.95 -0.34 -3.04
N LYS A 135 -8.18 -1.37 -2.68
CA LYS A 135 -8.53 -2.31 -1.60
C LYS A 135 -8.77 -1.60 -0.25
N ILE A 136 -7.92 -0.61 0.10
CA ILE A 136 -8.06 0.19 1.32
C ILE A 136 -9.41 0.92 1.34
N ILE A 137 -9.80 1.54 0.23
CA ILE A 137 -11.04 2.31 0.11
C ILE A 137 -12.26 1.39 0.12
N GLU A 138 -12.26 0.34 -0.71
CA GLU A 138 -13.40 -0.56 -0.89
C GLU A 138 -13.71 -1.38 0.37
N ASN A 139 -12.70 -1.69 1.17
CA ASN A 139 -12.86 -2.46 2.40
C ASN A 139 -12.89 -1.58 3.67
N GLU A 140 -12.88 -0.25 3.51
CA GLU A 140 -12.93 0.74 4.61
C GLU A 140 -11.88 0.51 5.72
N VAL A 141 -10.70 0.00 5.33
CA VAL A 141 -9.58 -0.25 6.25
C VAL A 141 -8.57 0.90 6.20
N ASP A 142 -7.76 1.04 7.25
CA ASP A 142 -6.74 2.09 7.33
C ASP A 142 -5.35 1.60 6.91
N SER A 143 -5.16 0.28 6.89
CA SER A 143 -3.88 -0.35 6.61
C SER A 143 -4.08 -1.77 6.05
N LEU A 144 -3.18 -2.18 5.16
CA LEU A 144 -3.07 -3.55 4.65
C LEU A 144 -1.73 -4.14 5.09
N PRO A 145 -1.68 -5.39 5.55
CA PRO A 145 -0.44 -6.13 5.65
C PRO A 145 0.09 -6.38 4.23
N VAL A 146 1.39 -6.16 4.04
CA VAL A 146 2.10 -6.55 2.83
C VAL A 146 2.73 -7.90 3.10
N VAL A 147 2.38 -8.90 2.29
CA VAL A 147 2.74 -10.29 2.58
C VAL A 147 3.43 -10.98 1.41
N ARG A 148 4.21 -12.00 1.74
CA ARG A 148 4.71 -13.00 0.80
C ARG A 148 4.27 -14.39 1.23
N ASN A 149 4.20 -15.32 0.30
CA ASN A 149 4.04 -16.72 0.65
C ASN A 149 5.25 -17.18 1.46
N SER A 150 5.01 -17.91 2.54
CA SER A 150 6.10 -18.51 3.32
C SER A 150 6.93 -19.43 2.42
N GLN A 151 8.24 -19.31 2.51
CA GLN A 151 9.17 -20.18 1.81
C GLN A 151 9.37 -21.52 2.53
N ASP A 152 8.91 -21.63 3.78
CA ASP A 152 8.97 -22.86 4.54
C ASP A 152 7.91 -23.85 4.00
N THR A 153 8.37 -24.96 3.45
CA THR A 153 7.51 -26.03 2.92
C THR A 153 6.67 -26.71 3.99
N ALA A 154 7.09 -26.62 5.26
CA ALA A 154 6.37 -27.20 6.41
C ALA A 154 5.24 -26.30 6.90
N SER A 155 5.31 -24.99 6.67
CA SER A 155 4.36 -24.00 7.20
C SER A 155 3.73 -23.21 6.06
N LYS A 156 2.58 -23.68 5.56
CA LYS A 156 1.82 -22.93 4.55
C LYS A 156 1.18 -21.70 5.20
N GLY A 157 1.53 -20.50 4.73
CA GLY A 157 0.96 -19.24 5.23
C GLY A 157 1.62 -18.03 4.60
N TYR A 158 1.34 -16.86 5.16
CA TYR A 158 1.82 -15.57 4.68
C TYR A 158 2.79 -14.95 5.69
N GLU A 159 4.00 -14.62 5.25
CA GLU A 159 4.95 -13.81 6.01
C GLU A 159 4.66 -12.33 5.80
N ILE A 160 4.66 -11.54 6.87
CA ILE A 160 4.44 -10.09 6.83
C ILE A 160 5.79 -9.42 6.54
N VAL A 161 5.89 -8.77 5.38
CA VAL A 161 7.13 -8.09 4.94
C VAL A 161 7.00 -6.56 4.95
N GLY A 162 5.80 -6.04 5.18
CA GLY A 162 5.54 -4.61 5.21
C GLY A 162 4.13 -4.27 5.66
N ARG A 163 3.84 -2.98 5.65
CA ARG A 163 2.49 -2.44 5.77
C ARG A 163 2.26 -1.32 4.76
N LEU A 164 1.07 -1.24 4.21
CA LEU A 164 0.61 -0.12 3.39
C LEU A 164 -0.54 0.58 4.10
N THR A 165 -0.43 1.90 4.29
CA THR A 165 -1.40 2.73 4.99
C THR A 165 -1.94 3.84 4.10
N LYS A 166 -3.07 4.45 4.46
CA LYS A 166 -3.57 5.69 3.84
C LYS A 166 -2.51 6.78 3.82
N THR A 167 -1.70 6.89 4.88
CA THR A 167 -0.60 7.86 4.98
C THR A 167 0.50 7.62 3.95
N ASN A 168 0.85 6.35 3.67
CA ASN A 168 1.81 6.03 2.62
C ASN A 168 1.33 6.52 1.24
N ILE A 169 0.04 6.29 0.93
CA ILE A 169 -0.57 6.72 -0.33
C ILE A 169 -0.64 8.25 -0.42
N THR A 170 -1.01 8.92 0.67
CA THR A 170 -1.03 10.39 0.73
C THR A 170 0.37 10.97 0.54
N ARG A 171 1.40 10.38 1.16
CA ARG A 171 2.80 10.79 0.97
C ARG A 171 3.23 10.61 -0.48
N LEU A 172 2.90 9.48 -1.10
CA LEU A 172 3.16 9.24 -2.52
C LEU A 172 2.54 10.34 -3.41
N LEU A 173 1.29 10.72 -3.13
CA LEU A 173 0.61 11.78 -3.88
C LEU A 173 1.34 13.13 -3.76
N VAL A 174 1.82 13.48 -2.56
CA VAL A 174 2.62 14.70 -2.34
C VAL A 174 3.94 14.64 -3.10
N GLU A 175 4.68 13.51 -3.02
CA GLU A 175 5.95 13.32 -3.73
C GLU A 175 5.81 13.45 -5.25
N LEU A 176 4.72 12.88 -5.81
CA LEU A 176 4.40 13.01 -7.24
C LEU A 176 4.07 14.47 -7.62
N GLY A 177 3.29 15.16 -6.79
CA GLY A 177 2.93 16.56 -6.99
C GLY A 177 4.12 17.52 -6.91
N GLU A 178 5.14 17.18 -6.10
CA GLU A 178 6.38 17.95 -5.97
C GLU A 178 7.46 17.56 -7.00
N GLY A 179 7.19 16.57 -7.86
CA GLY A 179 8.15 16.08 -8.87
C GLY A 179 9.40 15.41 -8.26
N LYS A 180 9.32 14.91 -7.03
CA LYS A 180 10.44 14.28 -6.30
C LYS A 180 10.71 12.83 -6.71
N ARG A 181 9.77 12.17 -7.37
CA ARG A 181 9.97 10.83 -7.94
C ARG A 181 10.29 10.93 -9.43
N ARG A 182 11.44 10.43 -9.78
CA ARG A 182 11.87 10.18 -11.16
C ARG A 182 12.01 8.67 -11.39
#